data_5106575f6476cc67440540d4f544e62a
#
_entry.id   5106575f6476cc67440540d4f544e62a
#
_cell.length_a   1.000
_cell.length_b   1.000
_cell.length_c   1.000
_cell.angle_alpha   90.00
_cell.angle_beta   90.00
_cell.angle_gamma   90.00
#
_symmetry.space_group_name_H-M   'P 1'
#
loop_
_entity.id
_entity.type
_entity.pdbx_description
1 polymer ?
#
loop_
_entity_poly.entity_id
_entity_poly.type
_entity_poly.pdbx_seq_one_letter_code
_entity_poly.pdbx_strand_id
1 'polypeptide(L)'
;QHHNIPEQIEYNRYLFELAERLGKPLIAGTDTHSASPYKAECRSVLMDYKDQYYEGEEDMDLTWKTYDELVAAYEKQNAIPRWAYMEAIENTNHMADSVEDFVLDQSPKYPISCGSREADEEKLHEITWRMLDEKLAAGVIPREQEETFRKDIEEEFEAFHKTNMSGFMLSMSEIISWCRNNDIPIGPNRGSVGGSRVAYVTDIIDMNPV
;
A
#
# COMPACT_ATOMS: atom_id res chain seq x y z
N GLN A 1 14.48 -20.48 -3.36
CA GLN A 1 14.35 -20.10 -4.78
C GLN A 1 15.40 -20.86 -5.62
N HIS A 2 15.16 -20.96 -6.92
CA HIS A 2 15.96 -21.79 -7.86
C HIS A 2 17.06 -21.02 -8.60
N HIS A 3 17.23 -19.71 -8.33
CA HIS A 3 18.22 -18.89 -9.02
C HIS A 3 19.64 -19.39 -8.77
N ASN A 4 20.42 -19.51 -9.84
CA ASN A 4 21.75 -20.11 -9.77
C ASN A 4 22.85 -19.04 -9.59
N ILE A 5 22.68 -18.21 -8.56
CA ILE A 5 23.65 -17.21 -8.13
C ILE A 5 24.25 -17.59 -6.76
N PRO A 6 25.50 -17.20 -6.45
CA PRO A 6 26.19 -17.64 -5.24
C PRO A 6 25.42 -17.34 -3.95
N GLU A 7 24.85 -16.16 -3.83
CA GLU A 7 24.12 -15.68 -2.66
C GLU A 7 22.86 -16.53 -2.41
N GLN A 8 22.12 -16.87 -3.47
CA GLN A 8 20.92 -17.71 -3.35
C GLN A 8 21.29 -19.17 -3.01
N ILE A 9 22.40 -19.67 -3.54
CA ILE A 9 22.90 -21.00 -3.20
C ILE A 9 23.26 -21.11 -1.73
N GLU A 10 23.99 -20.12 -1.19
CA GLU A 10 24.35 -20.04 0.23
C GLU A 10 23.11 -19.91 1.10
N TYR A 11 22.18 -19.03 0.72
CA TYR A 11 20.94 -18.84 1.44
C TYR A 11 20.06 -20.09 1.46
N ASN A 12 19.95 -20.81 0.36
CA ASN A 12 19.20 -22.07 0.32
C ASN A 12 19.81 -23.14 1.25
N ARG A 13 21.13 -23.23 1.33
CA ARG A 13 21.82 -24.14 2.28
C ARG A 13 21.51 -23.77 3.73
N TYR A 14 21.61 -22.49 4.05
CA TYR A 14 21.26 -21.99 5.38
C TYR A 14 19.79 -22.29 5.73
N LEU A 15 18.86 -22.04 4.81
CA LEU A 15 17.44 -22.32 5.04
C LEU A 15 17.17 -23.81 5.21
N PHE A 16 17.85 -24.67 4.48
CA PHE A 16 17.74 -26.12 4.62
C PHE A 16 18.19 -26.58 6.02
N GLU A 17 19.36 -26.15 6.47
CA GLU A 17 19.87 -26.47 7.80
C GLU A 17 18.96 -25.92 8.91
N LEU A 18 18.41 -24.71 8.71
CA LEU A 18 17.48 -24.08 9.65
C LEU A 18 16.17 -24.86 9.73
N ALA A 19 15.63 -25.28 8.60
CA ALA A 19 14.40 -26.07 8.50
C ALA A 19 14.53 -27.41 9.24
N GLU A 20 15.62 -28.13 8.99
CA GLU A 20 15.96 -29.39 9.68
C GLU A 20 16.05 -29.18 11.21
N ARG A 21 16.76 -28.14 11.65
CA ARG A 21 16.93 -27.82 13.07
C ARG A 21 15.62 -27.45 13.76
N LEU A 22 14.72 -26.77 13.07
CA LEU A 22 13.44 -26.30 13.61
C LEU A 22 12.27 -27.26 13.37
N GLY A 23 12.47 -28.34 12.60
CA GLY A 23 11.43 -29.27 12.17
C GLY A 23 10.32 -28.56 11.37
N LYS A 24 10.70 -27.63 10.49
CA LYS A 24 9.75 -26.87 9.65
C LYS A 24 9.90 -27.28 8.19
N PRO A 25 8.78 -27.40 7.44
CA PRO A 25 8.83 -27.70 6.02
C PRO A 25 9.46 -26.54 5.22
N LEU A 26 10.23 -26.86 4.18
CA LEU A 26 10.60 -25.91 3.16
C LEU A 26 9.49 -25.79 2.12
N ILE A 27 9.37 -24.63 1.51
CA ILE A 27 8.46 -24.36 0.39
C ILE A 27 9.27 -23.77 -0.77
N ALA A 28 9.05 -24.28 -1.98
CA ALA A 28 9.72 -23.77 -3.16
C ALA A 28 9.09 -22.44 -3.60
N GLY A 29 9.90 -21.38 -3.64
CA GLY A 29 9.53 -20.10 -4.21
C GLY A 29 10.25 -19.87 -5.53
N THR A 30 9.63 -19.17 -6.48
CA THR A 30 10.19 -18.90 -7.82
C THR A 30 10.50 -17.44 -8.07
N ASP A 31 9.91 -16.54 -7.29
CA ASP A 31 10.02 -15.09 -7.51
C ASP A 31 9.67 -14.66 -8.95
N THR A 32 8.61 -15.25 -9.49
CA THR A 32 8.21 -15.04 -10.88
C THR A 32 7.67 -13.62 -11.11
N HIS A 33 8.34 -12.87 -11.98
CA HIS A 33 7.93 -11.53 -12.43
C HIS A 33 7.49 -11.48 -13.90
N SER A 34 7.71 -12.56 -14.65
CA SER A 34 7.39 -12.60 -16.08
C SER A 34 6.83 -13.97 -16.49
N ALA A 35 5.78 -13.98 -17.31
CA ALA A 35 5.13 -15.21 -17.74
C ALA A 35 5.94 -16.01 -18.78
N SER A 36 6.92 -15.40 -19.43
CA SER A 36 7.77 -16.05 -20.44
C SER A 36 9.08 -15.28 -20.64
N PRO A 37 10.10 -15.88 -21.31
CA PRO A 37 11.34 -15.17 -21.65
C PRO A 37 11.10 -13.89 -22.46
N TYR A 38 10.17 -13.91 -23.42
CA TYR A 38 9.79 -12.71 -24.17
C TYR A 38 9.22 -11.60 -23.26
N LYS A 39 8.39 -11.96 -22.28
CA LYS A 39 7.86 -10.99 -21.32
C LYS A 39 8.93 -10.47 -20.35
N ALA A 40 9.95 -11.29 -20.06
CA ALA A 40 11.10 -10.83 -19.28
C ALA A 40 11.93 -9.79 -20.05
N GLU A 41 12.13 -9.98 -21.35
CA GLU A 41 12.77 -8.98 -22.22
C GLU A 41 11.95 -7.67 -22.28
N CYS A 42 10.63 -7.77 -22.43
CA CYS A 42 9.76 -6.59 -22.38
C CYS A 42 9.85 -5.86 -21.02
N ARG A 43 9.93 -6.60 -19.91
CA ARG A 43 10.13 -6.03 -18.57
C ARG A 43 11.45 -5.29 -18.48
N SER A 44 12.55 -5.87 -18.97
CA SER A 44 13.86 -5.21 -18.96
C SER A 44 13.81 -3.85 -19.67
N VAL A 45 13.24 -3.80 -20.88
CA VAL A 45 13.07 -2.52 -21.62
C VAL A 45 12.24 -1.50 -20.82
N LEU A 46 11.18 -1.96 -20.12
CA LEU A 46 10.36 -1.07 -19.30
C LEU A 46 11.13 -0.56 -18.07
N MET A 47 11.95 -1.40 -17.44
CA MET A 47 12.75 -1.03 -16.29
C MET A 47 13.84 -0.01 -16.70
N ASP A 48 14.51 -0.24 -17.84
CA ASP A 48 15.46 0.70 -18.43
C ASP A 48 14.82 2.07 -18.72
N TYR A 49 13.63 2.07 -19.31
CA TYR A 49 12.88 3.32 -19.57
C TYR A 49 12.53 4.10 -18.29
N LYS A 50 12.25 3.38 -17.19
CA LYS A 50 11.88 3.98 -15.90
C LYS A 50 13.08 4.30 -15.02
N ASP A 51 14.30 4.01 -15.47
CA ASP A 51 15.54 4.10 -14.67
C ASP A 51 15.38 3.36 -13.31
N GLN A 52 14.77 2.17 -13.36
CA GLN A 52 14.52 1.32 -12.18
C GLN A 52 15.37 0.06 -12.27
N TYR A 53 16.30 -0.08 -11.34
CA TYR A 53 17.18 -1.25 -11.24
C TYR A 53 17.04 -1.84 -9.85
N TYR A 54 17.00 -3.18 -9.79
CA TYR A 54 17.05 -3.92 -8.54
C TYR A 54 18.36 -4.72 -8.51
N GLU A 55 19.20 -4.41 -7.53
CA GLU A 55 20.51 -5.05 -7.40
C GLU A 55 20.39 -6.57 -7.35
N GLY A 56 21.09 -7.26 -8.24
CA GLY A 56 21.15 -8.71 -8.33
C GLY A 56 20.02 -9.36 -9.16
N GLU A 57 19.00 -8.62 -9.65
CA GLU A 57 17.97 -9.20 -10.52
C GLU A 57 18.47 -9.56 -11.92
N GLU A 58 19.51 -8.91 -12.42
CA GLU A 58 20.05 -9.12 -13.75
C GLU A 58 20.56 -10.56 -14.00
N ASP A 59 20.97 -11.26 -12.93
CA ASP A 59 21.46 -12.62 -12.97
C ASP A 59 20.39 -13.68 -12.58
N MET A 60 19.16 -13.23 -12.29
CA MET A 60 18.06 -14.09 -11.87
C MET A 60 17.17 -14.48 -13.05
N ASP A 61 16.76 -15.73 -13.10
CA ASP A 61 15.68 -16.17 -13.99
C ASP A 61 14.32 -15.98 -13.30
N LEU A 62 13.69 -14.86 -13.56
CA LEU A 62 12.39 -14.47 -12.98
C LEU A 62 11.20 -14.87 -13.86
N THR A 63 11.38 -15.85 -14.77
CA THR A 63 10.29 -16.34 -15.62
C THR A 63 9.51 -17.48 -14.95
N TRP A 64 8.22 -17.57 -15.28
CA TRP A 64 7.40 -18.70 -14.87
C TRP A 64 7.98 -20.02 -15.34
N LYS A 65 7.93 -21.06 -14.51
CA LYS A 65 8.45 -22.39 -14.76
C LYS A 65 7.36 -23.44 -14.68
N THR A 66 7.39 -24.39 -15.61
CA THR A 66 6.69 -25.67 -15.44
C THR A 66 7.34 -26.46 -14.30
N TYR A 67 6.66 -27.51 -13.84
CA TYR A 67 7.21 -28.43 -12.84
C TYR A 67 8.58 -28.98 -13.26
N ASP A 68 8.70 -29.50 -14.49
CA ASP A 68 9.95 -30.11 -14.98
C ASP A 68 11.08 -29.09 -15.11
N GLU A 69 10.78 -27.87 -15.56
CA GLU A 69 11.74 -26.77 -15.64
C GLU A 69 12.22 -26.34 -14.24
N LEU A 70 11.32 -26.31 -13.27
CA LEU A 70 11.67 -25.98 -11.89
C LEU A 70 12.56 -27.05 -11.26
N VAL A 71 12.23 -28.33 -11.46
CA VAL A 71 13.06 -29.45 -11.01
C VAL A 71 14.46 -29.37 -11.64
N ALA A 72 14.54 -29.14 -12.95
CA ALA A 72 15.82 -29.01 -13.65
C ALA A 72 16.64 -27.80 -13.15
N ALA A 73 15.98 -26.69 -12.82
CA ALA A 73 16.63 -25.51 -12.26
C ALA A 73 17.24 -25.77 -10.87
N TYR A 74 16.53 -26.45 -9.98
CA TYR A 74 17.07 -26.85 -8.68
C TYR A 74 18.18 -27.89 -8.81
N GLU A 75 18.07 -28.82 -9.75
CA GLU A 75 19.11 -29.79 -10.03
C GLU A 75 20.41 -29.11 -10.53
N LYS A 76 20.29 -28.14 -11.42
CA LYS A 76 21.39 -27.29 -11.88
C LYS A 76 22.01 -26.46 -10.76
N GLN A 77 21.20 -25.88 -9.88
CA GLN A 77 21.65 -25.07 -8.74
C GLN A 77 22.45 -25.92 -7.73
N ASN A 78 22.04 -27.18 -7.49
CA ASN A 78 22.68 -28.14 -6.61
C ASN A 78 23.03 -27.56 -5.20
N ALA A 79 22.15 -26.74 -4.65
CA ALA A 79 22.36 -26.13 -3.32
C ALA A 79 22.03 -27.10 -2.18
N ILE A 80 20.95 -27.88 -2.32
CA ILE A 80 20.38 -28.78 -1.32
C ILE A 80 20.12 -30.16 -1.94
N PRO A 81 19.96 -31.23 -1.13
CA PRO A 81 19.71 -32.57 -1.64
C PRO A 81 18.44 -32.66 -2.50
N ARG A 82 18.47 -33.59 -3.50
CA ARG A 82 17.33 -33.78 -4.42
C ARG A 82 15.99 -33.98 -3.67
N TRP A 83 15.99 -34.86 -2.67
CA TRP A 83 14.78 -35.12 -1.90
C TRP A 83 14.22 -33.88 -1.24
N ALA A 84 15.06 -32.98 -0.74
CA ALA A 84 14.64 -31.76 -0.05
C ALA A 84 13.99 -30.75 -0.99
N TYR A 85 14.53 -30.50 -2.18
CA TYR A 85 13.85 -29.58 -3.11
C TYR A 85 12.60 -30.21 -3.76
N MET A 86 12.58 -31.55 -3.95
CA MET A 86 11.37 -32.23 -4.42
C MET A 86 10.23 -32.12 -3.39
N GLU A 87 10.55 -32.33 -2.11
CA GLU A 87 9.60 -32.13 -1.01
C GLU A 87 9.18 -30.66 -0.92
N ALA A 88 10.10 -29.69 -1.06
CA ALA A 88 9.78 -28.29 -1.04
C ALA A 88 8.83 -27.86 -2.17
N ILE A 89 8.92 -28.47 -3.34
CA ILE A 89 8.00 -28.27 -4.47
C ILE A 89 6.62 -28.83 -4.09
N GLU A 90 6.55 -30.05 -3.56
CA GLU A 90 5.27 -30.67 -3.15
C GLU A 90 4.62 -29.90 -2.01
N ASN A 91 5.39 -29.35 -1.07
CA ASN A 91 4.89 -28.54 0.04
C ASN A 91 4.16 -27.26 -0.41
N THR A 92 4.32 -26.82 -1.66
CA THR A 92 3.48 -25.73 -2.21
C THR A 92 2.02 -26.16 -2.31
N ASN A 93 1.74 -27.41 -2.67
CA ASN A 93 0.39 -27.96 -2.70
C ASN A 93 -0.17 -28.08 -1.28
N HIS A 94 0.61 -28.63 -0.34
CA HIS A 94 0.20 -28.70 1.07
C HIS A 94 -0.10 -27.34 1.68
N MET A 95 0.67 -26.33 1.33
CA MET A 95 0.39 -24.95 1.74
C MET A 95 -0.93 -24.44 1.15
N ALA A 96 -1.18 -24.68 -0.15
CA ALA A 96 -2.43 -24.29 -0.79
C ALA A 96 -3.64 -25.00 -0.17
N ASP A 97 -3.52 -26.30 0.08
CA ASP A 97 -4.57 -27.13 0.69
C ASP A 97 -4.86 -26.75 2.15
N SER A 98 -3.90 -26.11 2.83
CA SER A 98 -4.08 -25.61 4.21
C SER A 98 -4.87 -24.31 4.31
N VAL A 99 -5.12 -23.64 3.19
CA VAL A 99 -5.88 -22.38 3.16
C VAL A 99 -7.37 -22.72 3.26
N GLU A 100 -8.00 -22.25 4.33
CA GLU A 100 -9.44 -22.36 4.54
C GLU A 100 -10.18 -21.20 3.89
N ASP A 101 -11.42 -21.44 3.46
CA ASP A 101 -12.29 -20.39 2.98
C ASP A 101 -12.58 -19.39 4.12
N PHE A 102 -12.37 -18.12 3.87
CA PHE A 102 -12.68 -17.06 4.82
C PHE A 102 -13.31 -15.85 4.13
N VAL A 103 -14.10 -15.13 4.89
CA VAL A 103 -14.70 -13.87 4.42
C VAL A 103 -14.01 -12.73 5.13
N LEU A 104 -13.41 -11.83 4.34
CA LEU A 104 -12.84 -10.59 4.89
C LEU A 104 -13.96 -9.70 5.42
N ASP A 105 -13.80 -9.18 6.63
CA ASP A 105 -14.65 -8.12 7.14
C ASP A 105 -14.40 -6.84 6.31
N GLN A 106 -15.35 -6.52 5.43
CA GLN A 106 -15.31 -5.35 4.55
C GLN A 106 -15.97 -4.11 5.16
N SER A 107 -16.39 -4.18 6.43
CA SER A 107 -16.99 -3.04 7.10
C SER A 107 -15.99 -1.87 7.21
N PRO A 108 -16.40 -0.64 6.91
CA PRO A 108 -15.56 0.53 7.11
C PRO A 108 -15.13 0.67 8.58
N LYS A 109 -13.83 0.83 8.82
CA LYS A 109 -13.23 0.93 10.15
C LYS A 109 -12.68 2.34 10.41
N TYR A 110 -13.48 3.36 10.07
CA TYR A 110 -13.07 4.73 10.31
C TYR A 110 -13.07 5.07 11.79
N PRO A 111 -12.14 5.94 12.26
CA PRO A 111 -12.08 6.36 13.65
C PRO A 111 -13.35 7.12 14.05
N ILE A 112 -13.70 7.02 15.31
CA ILE A 112 -14.69 7.88 15.98
C ILE A 112 -13.91 8.76 16.94
N SER A 113 -13.89 10.07 16.68
CA SER A 113 -13.06 11.04 17.40
C SER A 113 -13.79 11.68 18.59
N CYS A 114 -15.11 11.88 18.46
CA CYS A 114 -15.94 12.59 19.46
C CYS A 114 -16.93 11.68 20.21
N GLY A 115 -16.70 10.36 20.19
CA GLY A 115 -17.49 9.38 20.94
C GLY A 115 -18.67 8.79 20.17
N SER A 116 -19.20 9.45 19.14
CA SER A 116 -20.17 8.89 18.19
C SER A 116 -19.98 9.48 16.80
N ARG A 117 -20.58 8.85 15.77
CA ARG A 117 -20.52 9.35 14.39
C ARG A 117 -21.25 10.68 14.23
N GLU A 118 -22.39 10.81 14.88
CA GLU A 118 -23.20 12.04 14.89
C GLU A 118 -22.42 13.19 15.52
N ALA A 119 -21.71 12.94 16.62
CA ALA A 119 -20.87 13.95 17.26
C ALA A 119 -19.66 14.33 16.40
N ASP A 120 -19.09 13.39 15.64
CA ASP A 120 -18.03 13.66 14.66
C ASP A 120 -18.56 14.56 13.52
N GLU A 121 -19.74 14.28 13.00
CA GLU A 121 -20.37 15.11 11.96
C GLU A 121 -20.63 16.53 12.45
N GLU A 122 -21.29 16.68 13.60
CA GLU A 122 -21.55 17.99 14.20
C GLU A 122 -20.24 18.77 14.42
N LYS A 123 -19.21 18.09 14.91
CA LYS A 123 -17.90 18.73 15.15
C LYS A 123 -17.19 19.14 13.88
N LEU A 124 -17.23 18.30 12.85
CA LEU A 124 -16.64 18.61 11.56
C LEU A 124 -17.35 19.80 10.91
N HIS A 125 -18.69 19.85 10.95
CA HIS A 125 -19.49 20.97 10.46
C HIS A 125 -19.13 22.26 11.20
N GLU A 126 -19.12 22.24 12.54
CA GLU A 126 -18.77 23.40 13.36
C GLU A 126 -17.40 23.97 12.98
N ILE A 127 -16.40 23.11 12.92
CA ILE A 127 -15.02 23.53 12.63
C ILE A 127 -14.91 24.07 11.20
N THR A 128 -15.50 23.37 10.22
CA THR A 128 -15.41 23.76 8.81
C THR A 128 -16.04 25.12 8.57
N TRP A 129 -17.25 25.37 9.06
CA TRP A 129 -17.92 26.65 8.87
C TRP A 129 -17.20 27.80 9.58
N ARG A 130 -16.73 27.59 10.79
CA ARG A 130 -15.96 28.58 11.53
C ARG A 130 -14.66 28.94 10.78
N MET A 131 -13.91 27.94 10.35
CA MET A 131 -12.63 28.16 9.64
C MET A 131 -12.85 28.76 8.24
N LEU A 132 -13.94 28.43 7.55
CA LEU A 132 -14.29 29.08 6.29
C LEU A 132 -14.52 30.59 6.50
N ASP A 133 -15.31 30.97 7.51
CA ASP A 133 -15.58 32.37 7.80
C ASP A 133 -14.31 33.12 8.21
N GLU A 134 -13.42 32.50 9.00
CA GLU A 134 -12.12 33.04 9.36
C GLU A 134 -11.23 33.27 8.12
N LYS A 135 -11.12 32.29 7.19
CA LYS A 135 -10.33 32.39 5.95
C LYS A 135 -10.89 33.43 4.99
N LEU A 136 -12.20 33.57 4.89
CA LEU A 136 -12.87 34.62 4.11
C LEU A 136 -12.61 36.02 4.71
N ALA A 137 -12.68 36.15 6.02
CA ALA A 137 -12.41 37.43 6.72
C ALA A 137 -10.94 37.85 6.59
N ALA A 138 -10.01 36.87 6.60
CA ALA A 138 -8.58 37.10 6.42
C ALA A 138 -8.18 37.32 4.96
N GLY A 139 -9.08 37.14 3.99
CA GLY A 139 -8.77 37.24 2.54
C GLY A 139 -7.93 36.08 2.00
N VAL A 140 -7.81 34.97 2.74
CA VAL A 140 -7.13 33.74 2.28
C VAL A 140 -7.96 33.05 1.20
N ILE A 141 -9.28 33.04 1.35
CA ILE A 141 -10.23 32.66 0.32
C ILE A 141 -10.83 33.93 -0.27
N PRO A 142 -10.70 34.17 -1.60
CA PRO A 142 -11.33 35.30 -2.26
C PRO A 142 -12.84 35.30 -2.09
N ARG A 143 -13.44 36.48 -1.88
CA ARG A 143 -14.90 36.63 -1.66
C ARG A 143 -15.72 36.10 -2.83
N GLU A 144 -15.21 36.20 -4.05
CA GLU A 144 -15.86 35.67 -5.26
C GLU A 144 -15.96 34.13 -5.27
N GLN A 145 -15.18 33.43 -4.46
CA GLN A 145 -15.23 31.96 -4.33
C GLN A 145 -16.19 31.50 -3.20
N GLU A 146 -16.72 32.39 -2.36
CA GLU A 146 -17.49 32.03 -1.18
C GLU A 146 -18.68 31.13 -1.51
N GLU A 147 -19.46 31.47 -2.54
CA GLU A 147 -20.65 30.69 -2.95
C GLU A 147 -20.26 29.26 -3.39
N THR A 148 -19.18 29.15 -4.16
CA THR A 148 -18.62 27.85 -4.61
C THR A 148 -18.19 27.00 -3.42
N PHE A 149 -17.43 27.59 -2.48
CA PHE A 149 -17.00 26.88 -1.27
C PHE A 149 -18.18 26.38 -0.45
N ARG A 150 -19.18 27.24 -0.17
CA ARG A 150 -20.34 26.85 0.64
C ARG A 150 -21.13 25.71 -0.01
N LYS A 151 -21.39 25.80 -1.31
CA LYS A 151 -22.10 24.75 -2.04
C LYS A 151 -21.34 23.42 -2.03
N ASP A 152 -20.06 23.45 -2.38
CA ASP A 152 -19.26 22.23 -2.52
C ASP A 152 -19.00 21.56 -1.16
N ILE A 153 -18.86 22.35 -0.07
CA ILE A 153 -18.76 21.84 1.31
C ILE A 153 -20.03 21.07 1.71
N GLU A 154 -21.22 21.57 1.38
CA GLU A 154 -22.47 20.84 1.66
C GLU A 154 -22.54 19.51 0.92
N GLU A 155 -22.13 19.49 -0.36
CA GLU A 155 -22.05 18.25 -1.15
C GLU A 155 -21.03 17.25 -0.55
N GLU A 156 -19.88 17.75 -0.06
CA GLU A 156 -18.88 16.92 0.61
C GLU A 156 -19.40 16.36 1.95
N PHE A 157 -20.13 17.14 2.74
CA PHE A 157 -20.74 16.68 3.98
C PHE A 157 -21.74 15.54 3.74
N GLU A 158 -22.57 15.64 2.70
CA GLU A 158 -23.45 14.53 2.32
C GLU A 158 -22.66 13.26 1.98
N ALA A 159 -21.52 13.40 1.29
CA ALA A 159 -20.67 12.27 0.96
C ALA A 159 -20.01 11.67 2.23
N PHE A 160 -19.53 12.50 3.16
CA PHE A 160 -18.96 12.06 4.43
C PHE A 160 -19.99 11.37 5.33
N HIS A 161 -21.21 11.88 5.37
CA HIS A 161 -22.32 11.22 6.06
C HIS A 161 -22.57 9.81 5.52
N LYS A 162 -22.72 9.66 4.19
CA LYS A 162 -22.95 8.37 3.52
C LYS A 162 -21.82 7.35 3.74
N THR A 163 -20.59 7.84 3.87
CA THR A 163 -19.39 7.00 3.99
C THR A 163 -18.85 6.90 5.42
N ASN A 164 -19.44 7.60 6.39
CA ASN A 164 -18.99 7.74 7.78
C ASN A 164 -17.54 8.26 7.91
N MET A 165 -17.15 9.22 7.08
CA MET A 165 -15.76 9.70 7.03
C MET A 165 -15.49 10.93 7.93
N SER A 166 -16.47 11.51 8.61
CA SER A 166 -16.30 12.72 9.41
C SER A 166 -15.23 12.57 10.49
N GLY A 167 -15.23 11.44 11.23
CA GLY A 167 -14.21 11.17 12.24
C GLY A 167 -12.80 11.02 11.66
N PHE A 168 -12.69 10.48 10.45
CA PHE A 168 -11.41 10.41 9.74
C PHE A 168 -10.90 11.81 9.38
N MET A 169 -11.75 12.68 8.86
CA MET A 169 -11.40 14.07 8.54
C MET A 169 -10.97 14.85 9.78
N LEU A 170 -11.67 14.69 10.89
CA LEU A 170 -11.27 15.29 12.18
C LEU A 170 -9.89 14.80 12.63
N SER A 171 -9.66 13.48 12.61
CA SER A 171 -8.37 12.91 13.00
C SER A 171 -7.24 13.42 12.11
N MET A 172 -7.46 13.54 10.79
CA MET A 172 -6.46 14.08 9.88
C MET A 172 -6.17 15.56 10.15
N SER A 173 -7.19 16.38 10.38
CA SER A 173 -7.01 17.80 10.72
C SER A 173 -6.22 17.95 12.03
N GLU A 174 -6.50 17.14 13.04
CA GLU A 174 -5.76 17.13 14.31
C GLU A 174 -4.31 16.74 14.14
N ILE A 175 -4.02 15.65 13.40
CA ILE A 175 -2.64 15.18 13.13
C ILE A 175 -1.85 16.26 12.39
N ILE A 176 -2.41 16.83 11.33
CA ILE A 176 -1.74 17.87 10.53
C ILE A 176 -1.50 19.12 11.38
N SER A 177 -2.49 19.56 12.16
CA SER A 177 -2.35 20.70 13.08
C SER A 177 -1.27 20.43 14.13
N TRP A 178 -1.22 19.22 14.67
CA TRP A 178 -0.18 18.85 15.62
C TRP A 178 1.21 18.88 14.97
N CYS A 179 1.35 18.35 13.76
CA CYS A 179 2.63 18.39 13.02
C CYS A 179 3.10 19.85 12.81
N ARG A 180 2.21 20.74 12.39
CA ARG A 180 2.53 22.18 12.20
C ARG A 180 2.96 22.84 13.50
N ASN A 181 2.28 22.56 14.59
CA ASN A 181 2.61 23.11 15.91
C ASN A 181 3.90 22.58 16.51
N ASN A 182 4.48 21.50 15.95
CA ASN A 182 5.73 20.88 16.39
C ASN A 182 6.84 20.98 15.32
N ASP A 183 6.72 21.89 14.36
CA ASP A 183 7.69 22.13 13.27
C ASP A 183 8.04 20.86 12.47
N ILE A 184 7.08 19.94 12.33
CA ILE A 184 7.23 18.74 11.52
C ILE A 184 6.81 19.06 10.08
N PRO A 185 7.69 18.91 9.09
CA PRO A 185 7.35 19.17 7.69
C PRO A 185 6.23 18.27 7.19
N ILE A 186 5.25 18.85 6.51
CA ILE A 186 4.14 18.16 5.85
C ILE A 186 4.07 18.58 4.39
N GLY A 187 3.60 17.67 3.53
CA GLY A 187 3.35 18.01 2.12
C GLY A 187 2.10 18.86 1.94
N PRO A 188 2.05 19.71 0.90
CA PRO A 188 0.92 20.62 0.67
C PRO A 188 -0.37 19.90 0.26
N ASN A 189 -0.25 18.68 -0.28
CA ASN A 189 -1.37 17.85 -0.73
C ASN A 189 -0.91 16.41 -0.96
N ARG A 190 -1.87 15.47 -0.96
CA ARG A 190 -1.65 14.07 -1.34
C ARG A 190 -2.87 13.47 -2.02
N GLY A 191 -2.71 13.07 -3.30
CA GLY A 191 -3.74 12.36 -4.05
C GLY A 191 -5.01 13.16 -4.28
N SER A 192 -6.16 12.47 -4.35
CA SER A 192 -7.45 13.05 -4.71
C SER A 192 -8.03 14.01 -3.66
N VAL A 193 -7.56 14.01 -2.42
CA VAL A 193 -8.00 14.95 -1.39
C VAL A 193 -7.73 16.41 -1.76
N GLY A 194 -6.83 16.66 -2.72
CA GLY A 194 -6.54 17.97 -3.26
C GLY A 194 -7.73 18.72 -3.87
N GLY A 195 -8.82 18.01 -4.18
CA GLY A 195 -10.07 18.62 -4.64
C GLY A 195 -11.07 18.97 -3.54
N SER A 196 -10.79 18.60 -2.26
CA SER A 196 -11.74 18.78 -1.16
C SER A 196 -11.68 20.19 -0.56
N ARG A 197 -12.83 20.88 -0.53
CA ARG A 197 -13.00 22.18 0.12
C ARG A 197 -12.93 22.04 1.65
N VAL A 198 -13.54 20.98 2.18
CA VAL A 198 -13.47 20.68 3.61
C VAL A 198 -12.01 20.47 4.03
N ALA A 199 -11.23 19.68 3.29
CA ALA A 199 -9.82 19.47 3.60
C ALA A 199 -8.98 20.75 3.55
N TYR A 200 -9.24 21.63 2.59
CA TYR A 200 -8.58 22.94 2.49
C TYR A 200 -8.98 23.89 3.63
N VAL A 201 -10.26 23.95 3.91
CA VAL A 201 -10.78 24.83 4.97
C VAL A 201 -10.27 24.40 6.34
N THR A 202 -10.20 23.09 6.61
CA THR A 202 -9.73 22.51 7.89
C THR A 202 -8.21 22.30 7.95
N ASP A 203 -7.45 22.93 7.06
CA ASP A 203 -5.99 22.93 7.03
C ASP A 203 -5.35 21.53 6.83
N ILE A 204 -6.09 20.56 6.29
CA ILE A 204 -5.53 19.25 5.92
C ILE A 204 -4.65 19.37 4.69
N ILE A 205 -5.01 20.25 3.75
CA ILE A 205 -4.23 20.59 2.55
C ILE A 205 -4.00 22.10 2.45
N ASP A 206 -2.92 22.50 1.73
CA ASP A 206 -2.53 23.90 1.57
C ASP A 206 -2.90 24.50 0.22
N MET A 207 -3.30 23.66 -0.74
CA MET A 207 -3.64 24.09 -2.09
C MET A 207 -5.13 24.42 -2.19
N ASN A 208 -5.46 25.67 -2.58
CA ASN A 208 -6.85 26.06 -2.85
C ASN A 208 -7.41 25.24 -4.02
N PRO A 209 -8.51 24.50 -3.83
CA PRO A 209 -9.07 23.61 -4.85
C PRO A 209 -10.02 24.30 -5.84
N VAL A 210 -10.21 25.61 -5.78
CA VAL A 210 -11.08 26.41 -6.69
C VAL A 210 -10.25 27.26 -7.65
#